data_edb048e2be41035a957de79e49a4c65c
#
_entry.id   edb048e2be41035a957de79e49a4c65c
#
_cell.length_a   1.000
_cell.length_b   1.000
_cell.length_c   1.000
_cell.angle_alpha   90.00
_cell.angle_beta   90.00
_cell.angle_gamma   90.00
#
_symmetry.space_group_name_H-M   'P 1'
#
loop_
_entity.id
_entity.type
_entity.pdbx_description
1 polymer ?
#
loop_
_entity_poly.entity_id
_entity_poly.type
_entity_poly.pdbx_seq_one_letter_code
_entity_poly.pdbx_strand_id
1 'polypeptide(L)'
;MGIKRNATLLRIFIGERDKTGRTPVYETIVQKARTMELAGATVFKGIMGFGNSSRVHSSKVLRLSQDLPIIIEIVDNEEKIKNFLPILDKLFEESNAGALVTIEKAEIIKYIHSKQD
;
A
#
# COMPACT_ATOMS: atom_id res chain seq x y z
N MET A 1 -17.30 -14.81 7.33
CA MET A 1 -17.35 -14.12 7.44
C MET A 1 -17.20 -13.30 6.59
N GLY A 2 -17.51 -12.77 6.16
CA GLY A 2 -17.38 -12.00 5.08
C GLY A 2 -17.18 -10.61 5.32
N ILE A 3 -17.00 -9.90 4.25
CA ILE A 3 -16.79 -8.52 4.30
C ILE A 3 -18.10 -7.83 4.45
N LYS A 4 -18.16 -6.84 5.28
CA LYS A 4 -19.36 -6.07 5.49
C LYS A 4 -19.53 -5.04 4.42
N ARG A 5 -20.77 -4.62 4.20
CA ARG A 5 -21.02 -3.60 3.20
C ARG A 5 -20.25 -2.32 3.50
N ASN A 6 -20.27 -1.87 4.76
CA ASN A 6 -19.51 -0.69 5.12
C ASN A 6 -18.09 -1.12 5.40
N ALA A 7 -17.19 -0.62 4.63
CA ALA A 7 -15.79 -1.02 4.71
C ALA A 7 -14.89 0.20 4.69
N THR A 8 -13.60 -0.04 4.75
CA THR A 8 -12.60 1.03 4.72
C THR A 8 -11.65 0.76 3.57
N LEU A 9 -11.35 1.80 2.82
CA LEU A 9 -10.32 1.75 1.80
C LEU A 9 -9.05 2.31 2.41
N LEU A 10 -8.02 1.51 2.44
CA LEU A 10 -6.69 1.92 2.89
C LEU A 10 -5.86 2.17 1.64
N ARG A 11 -5.22 3.32 1.58
CA ARG A 11 -4.39 3.64 0.45
C ARG A 11 -3.02 4.04 0.97
N ILE A 12 -1.98 3.44 0.43
CA ILE A 12 -0.61 3.66 0.88
C ILE A 12 0.22 4.13 -0.30
N PHE A 13 0.86 5.30 -0.14
CA PHE A 13 1.69 5.87 -1.19
C PHE A 13 3.13 5.79 -0.73
N ILE A 14 3.97 5.10 -1.47
CA ILE A 14 5.39 4.95 -1.14
C ILE A 14 6.19 5.01 -2.44
N GLY A 15 7.49 4.95 -2.35
CA GLY A 15 8.33 4.95 -3.54
C GLY A 15 8.68 3.54 -3.98
N GLU A 16 8.90 3.38 -5.23
CA GLU A 16 9.23 2.08 -5.79
C GLU A 16 10.53 1.54 -5.22
N ARG A 17 11.47 2.43 -4.92
CA ARG A 17 12.77 2.00 -4.47
C ARG A 17 12.90 1.80 -2.98
N ASP A 18 11.86 2.11 -2.21
CA ASP A 18 11.93 1.90 -0.77
C ASP A 18 12.03 0.41 -0.50
N LYS A 19 12.95 0.03 0.36
CA LYS A 19 13.20 -1.37 0.66
C LYS A 19 13.32 -1.63 2.14
N THR A 20 12.99 -2.85 2.54
CA THR A 20 13.28 -3.34 3.84
C THR A 20 14.30 -4.44 3.58
N GLY A 21 15.55 -4.21 3.95
CA GLY A 21 16.61 -5.13 3.58
C GLY A 21 16.75 -5.14 2.07
N ARG A 22 16.53 -6.29 1.46
CA ARG A 22 16.62 -6.37 0.02
C ARG A 22 15.28 -6.43 -0.67
N THR A 23 14.22 -6.44 0.10
CA THR A 23 12.88 -6.60 -0.47
C THR A 23 12.21 -5.25 -0.59
N PRO A 24 11.59 -4.95 -1.72
CA PRO A 24 10.85 -3.70 -1.82
C PRO A 24 9.77 -3.62 -0.76
N VAL A 25 9.58 -2.44 -0.20
CA VAL A 25 8.61 -2.27 0.86
C VAL A 25 7.22 -2.65 0.38
N TYR A 26 6.89 -2.33 -0.88
CA TYR A 26 5.54 -2.65 -1.35
C TYR A 26 5.28 -4.15 -1.37
N GLU A 27 6.31 -4.95 -1.66
CA GLU A 27 6.12 -6.40 -1.64
C GLU A 27 5.92 -6.88 -0.22
N THR A 28 6.66 -6.33 0.72
CA THR A 28 6.53 -6.73 2.11
C THR A 28 5.13 -6.39 2.62
N ILE A 29 4.61 -5.22 2.24
CA ILE A 29 3.27 -4.83 2.66
C ILE A 29 2.23 -5.80 2.12
N VAL A 30 2.34 -6.17 0.86
CA VAL A 30 1.38 -7.09 0.26
C VAL A 30 1.45 -8.46 0.94
N GLN A 31 2.66 -8.92 1.22
CA GLN A 31 2.82 -10.20 1.89
C GLN A 31 2.23 -10.18 3.29
N LYS A 32 2.42 -9.08 4.03
CA LYS A 32 1.84 -8.97 5.36
C LYS A 32 0.32 -8.93 5.29
N ALA A 33 -0.22 -8.22 4.31
CA ALA A 33 -1.67 -8.18 4.15
C ALA A 33 -2.24 -9.56 3.89
N ARG A 34 -1.53 -10.34 3.09
CA ARG A 34 -1.98 -11.69 2.82
C ARG A 34 -1.89 -12.56 4.06
N THR A 35 -0.81 -12.45 4.81
CA THR A 35 -0.65 -13.23 6.03
C THR A 35 -1.73 -12.91 7.04
N MET A 36 -2.15 -11.66 7.11
CA MET A 36 -3.21 -11.26 8.02
C MET A 36 -4.60 -11.48 7.44
N GLU A 37 -4.66 -12.09 6.28
CA GLU A 37 -5.93 -12.47 5.68
C GLU A 37 -6.84 -11.30 5.38
N LEU A 38 -6.24 -10.20 4.93
CA LEU A 38 -7.04 -9.13 4.40
C LEU A 38 -7.65 -9.56 3.07
N ALA A 39 -8.73 -8.93 2.69
CA ALA A 39 -9.50 -9.38 1.54
C ALA A 39 -8.74 -9.32 0.22
N GLY A 40 -7.80 -8.44 0.12
CA GLY A 40 -7.01 -8.34 -1.10
C GLY A 40 -6.12 -7.13 -1.02
N ALA A 41 -5.20 -7.02 -1.94
CA ALA A 41 -4.35 -5.85 -2.04
C ALA A 41 -3.96 -5.68 -3.51
N THR A 42 -4.02 -4.47 -4.00
CA THR A 42 -3.66 -4.18 -5.37
C THR A 42 -2.57 -3.13 -5.37
N VAL A 43 -1.54 -3.34 -6.16
CA VAL A 43 -0.43 -2.42 -6.27
C VAL A 43 -0.49 -1.74 -7.62
N PHE A 44 -0.42 -0.40 -7.60
CA PHE A 44 -0.39 0.38 -8.82
C PHE A 44 0.94 1.09 -8.89
N LYS A 45 1.50 1.21 -10.06
CA LYS A 45 2.72 1.96 -10.21
C LYS A 45 2.39 3.22 -10.98
N GLY A 46 2.71 4.36 -10.40
CA GLY A 46 2.46 5.63 -11.07
C GLY A 46 3.45 5.83 -12.18
N ILE A 47 3.04 6.49 -13.23
CA ILE A 47 3.92 6.74 -14.34
C ILE A 47 4.72 8.02 -14.13
N MET A 48 4.36 8.82 -13.15
CA MET A 48 5.03 10.06 -12.86
C MET A 48 4.55 10.56 -11.51
N GLY A 49 5.41 11.19 -10.76
CA GLY A 49 5.01 11.80 -9.51
C GLY A 49 6.16 11.95 -8.56
N PHE A 50 5.90 12.59 -7.43
CA PHE A 50 6.87 12.68 -6.38
C PHE A 50 6.13 12.68 -5.05
N GLY A 51 6.82 12.30 -4.01
CA GLY A 51 6.22 12.27 -2.69
C GLY A 51 7.22 12.66 -1.65
N ASN A 52 6.87 12.37 -0.41
CA ASN A 52 7.68 12.78 0.71
C ASN A 52 9.08 12.22 0.68
N SER A 53 9.28 11.06 0.17
CA SER A 53 10.59 10.45 0.13
C SER A 53 11.34 10.74 -1.14
N SER A 54 10.72 11.39 -2.10
CA SER A 54 11.41 11.63 -3.34
C SER A 54 12.25 12.82 -3.17
N ARG A 55 13.56 12.72 -3.37
CA ARG A 55 14.36 13.84 -3.28
C ARG A 55 14.48 14.44 -4.58
N VAL A 56 14.40 15.71 -4.63
CA VAL A 56 14.64 16.37 -5.86
C VAL A 56 16.08 16.60 -5.86
N HIS A 57 16.80 15.78 -6.51
CA HIS A 57 18.15 15.94 -6.41
C HIS A 57 18.59 16.87 -7.39
N SER A 58 18.97 17.01 -8.27
CA SER A 58 19.56 17.97 -9.03
C SER A 58 18.74 18.16 -10.18
N SER A 59 19.02 19.11 -10.83
CA SER A 59 18.29 19.41 -11.89
C SER A 59 18.26 18.44 -12.92
N LYS A 60 19.05 17.53 -12.92
CA LYS A 60 19.07 16.71 -13.91
C LYS A 60 18.02 15.92 -13.93
N VAL A 61 17.20 15.96 -13.55
CA VAL A 61 16.67 15.31 -13.36
C VAL A 61 15.62 14.78 -13.22
N LEU A 62 14.87 14.88 -13.76
CA LEU A 62 13.87 14.24 -13.83
C LEU A 62 14.04 12.97 -14.30
N ARG A 63 14.72 12.13 -13.74
CA ARG A 63 14.76 10.86 -14.13
C ARG A 63 13.52 10.29 -13.71
N LEU A 64 12.51 10.49 -14.43
CA LEU A 64 11.21 9.99 -14.07
C LEU A 64 11.16 8.50 -13.89
N SER A 65 12.12 7.80 -14.39
CA SER A 65 12.06 6.36 -14.27
C SER A 65 12.72 5.84 -13.04
N GLN A 66 13.24 6.68 -12.18
CA GLN A 66 14.00 6.13 -11.12
C GLN A 66 13.30 5.84 -9.86
N ASP A 67 12.34 6.50 -9.41
CA ASP A 67 11.70 6.21 -8.15
C ASP A 67 10.24 6.58 -8.32
N LEU A 68 9.55 5.76 -9.06
CA LEU A 68 8.16 6.05 -9.35
C LEU A 68 7.29 5.76 -8.15
N PRO A 69 6.19 6.46 -8.02
CA PRO A 69 5.31 6.23 -6.88
C PRO A 69 4.59 4.89 -6.99
N ILE A 70 4.45 4.26 -5.86
CA ILE A 70 3.70 3.02 -5.76
C ILE A 70 2.50 3.30 -4.87
N ILE A 71 1.33 2.84 -5.28
CA ILE A 71 0.11 2.99 -4.51
C ILE A 71 -0.43 1.62 -4.22
N ILE A 72 -0.71 1.32 -2.96
CA ILE A 72 -1.31 0.04 -2.59
C ILE A 72 -2.69 0.34 -2.07
N GLU A 73 -3.69 -0.39 -2.58
CA GLU A 73 -5.07 -0.23 -2.11
C GLU A 73 -5.57 -1.52 -1.53
N ILE A 74 -6.18 -1.43 -0.37
CA ILE A 74 -6.78 -2.55 0.33
C ILE A 74 -8.13 -2.13 0.83
N VAL A 75 -9.17 -2.92 0.55
CA VAL A 75 -10.51 -2.66 1.08
C VAL A 75 -10.88 -3.82 1.97
N ASP A 76 -11.26 -3.52 3.19
CA ASP A 76 -11.69 -4.55 4.13
C ASP A 76 -12.52 -3.88 5.22
N ASN A 77 -12.97 -4.65 6.16
CA ASN A 77 -13.70 -4.13 7.31
C ASN A 77 -12.80 -3.17 8.09
N GLU A 78 -13.41 -2.17 8.68
CA GLU A 78 -12.66 -1.16 9.40
C GLU A 78 -11.76 -1.77 10.47
N GLU A 79 -12.26 -2.77 11.17
CA GLU A 79 -11.50 -3.37 12.23
C GLU A 79 -10.24 -4.05 11.72
N LYS A 80 -10.35 -4.74 10.60
CA LYS A 80 -9.19 -5.41 10.02
C LYS A 80 -8.16 -4.39 9.52
N ILE A 81 -8.63 -3.31 8.94
CA ILE A 81 -7.74 -2.26 8.50
C ILE A 81 -7.03 -1.64 9.71
N LYS A 82 -7.77 -1.37 10.78
CA LYS A 82 -7.14 -0.79 11.96
C LYS A 82 -6.09 -1.71 12.56
N ASN A 83 -6.33 -3.00 12.52
CA ASN A 83 -5.35 -3.95 13.05
C ASN A 83 -4.10 -4.03 12.18
N PHE A 84 -4.22 -3.65 10.92
CA PHE A 84 -3.08 -3.68 10.02
C PHE A 84 -2.19 -2.44 10.17
N LEU A 85 -2.72 -1.34 10.66
CA LEU A 85 -1.95 -0.09 10.73
C LEU A 85 -0.69 -0.21 11.59
N PRO A 86 -0.71 -0.88 12.76
CA PRO A 86 0.53 -1.02 13.52
C PRO A 86 1.60 -1.81 12.78
N ILE A 87 1.19 -2.76 11.94
CA ILE A 87 2.14 -3.52 11.15
C ILE A 87 2.82 -2.59 10.14
N LEU A 88 2.04 -1.69 9.53
CA LEU A 88 2.61 -0.72 8.61
C LEU A 88 3.59 0.21 9.32
N ASP A 89 3.21 0.68 10.51
CA ASP A 89 4.09 1.58 11.25
C ASP A 89 5.44 0.92 11.50
N LYS A 90 5.43 -0.34 11.87
CA LYS A 90 6.66 -1.05 12.13
C LYS A 90 7.49 -1.21 10.86
N LEU A 91 6.84 -1.51 9.75
CA LEU A 91 7.55 -1.65 8.50
C LEU A 91 8.20 -0.34 8.10
N PHE A 92 7.50 0.77 8.27
CA PHE A 92 8.05 2.06 7.89
C PHE A 92 9.23 2.43 8.78
N GLU A 93 9.16 2.10 10.07
CA GLU A 93 10.27 2.36 10.96
C GLU A 93 11.51 1.57 10.54
N GLU A 94 11.31 0.34 10.14
CA GLU A 94 12.42 -0.51 9.78
C GLU A 94 13.03 -0.15 8.44
N SER A 95 12.25 0.45 7.56
CA SER A 95 12.74 0.72 6.22
C SER A 95 13.17 2.14 5.99
N ASN A 96 12.85 3.03 6.91
CA ASN A 96 13.10 4.45 6.71
C ASN A 96 12.39 5.00 5.49
N ALA A 97 11.33 4.36 5.06
CA ALA A 97 10.62 4.81 3.88
C ALA A 97 9.74 6.01 4.22
N GLY A 98 9.62 6.91 3.30
CA GLY A 98 8.61 7.94 3.40
C GLY A 98 7.29 7.39 2.91
N ALA A 99 6.22 7.74 3.55
CA ALA A 99 4.92 7.18 3.18
C ALA A 99 3.80 8.13 3.49
N LEU A 100 2.74 8.02 2.71
CA LEU A 100 1.50 8.71 3.00
C LEU A 100 0.44 7.62 3.08
N VAL A 101 -0.28 7.55 4.17
CA VAL A 101 -1.30 6.53 4.38
C VAL A 101 -2.62 7.22 4.63
N THR A 102 -3.62 6.85 3.87
CA THR A 102 -4.95 7.44 4.03
C THR A 102 -6.00 6.37 4.15
N ILE A 103 -7.11 6.70 4.77
CA ILE A 103 -8.27 5.81 4.79
C ILE A 103 -9.49 6.60 4.39
N GLU A 104 -10.42 5.91 3.74
CA GLU A 104 -11.70 6.48 3.36
C GLU A 104 -12.75 5.43 3.58
N LYS A 105 -13.97 5.86 3.75
CA LYS A 105 -15.06 4.90 3.84
C LYS A 105 -15.35 4.38 2.45
N ALA A 106 -15.63 3.09 2.37
CA ALA A 106 -15.99 2.47 1.10
C ALA A 106 -17.23 1.64 1.31
N GLU A 107 -18.10 1.62 0.32
CA GLU A 107 -19.27 0.81 0.41
C GLU A 107 -19.11 -0.33 -0.58
N ILE A 108 -19.12 -1.55 -0.09
CA ILE A 108 -18.94 -2.70 -0.96
C ILE A 108 -20.28 -3.13 -1.49
N ILE A 109 -20.42 -3.06 -2.78
CA ILE A 109 -21.66 -3.45 -3.43
C ILE A 109 -21.66 -4.94 -3.69
N LYS A 110 -20.51 -5.48 -4.01
CA LYS A 110 -20.43 -6.88 -4.34
C LYS A 110 -19.02 -7.39 -4.15
N TYR A 111 -18.86 -8.53 -3.57
CA TYR A 111 -17.55 -9.14 -3.41
C TYR A 111 -17.75 -10.65 -3.65
N ILE A 112 -17.26 -11.11 -4.77
CA ILE A 112 -17.49 -12.47 -5.20
C ILE A 112 -16.14 -13.16 -5.35
N HIS A 113 -16.00 -14.32 -4.74
CA HIS A 113 -14.80 -15.10 -4.90
C HIS A 113 -14.83 -15.89 -6.19
N SER A 114 -13.66 -16.07 -6.76
CA SER A 114 -13.55 -16.87 -7.95
C SER A 114 -13.96 -18.30 -7.64
N LYS A 115 -14.58 -18.94 -8.56
CA LYS A 115 -14.96 -20.32 -8.38
C LYS A 115 -13.84 -21.27 -8.68
N GLN A 116 -12.75 -20.75 -9.22
CA GLN A 116 -11.65 -21.60 -9.46
C GLN A 116 -10.77 -21.55 -8.35
N ASP A 117 -10.21 -22.48 -8.01
CA ASP A 117 -9.40 -22.41 -6.92
C ASP A 117 -8.29 -22.52 -7.14
#